data_eafb4780d8d6557eff8e855bd21c68c3
#
_entry.id   eafb4780d8d6557eff8e855bd21c68c3
#
_cell.length_a   1.000
_cell.length_b   1.000
_cell.length_c   1.000
_cell.angle_alpha   90.00
_cell.angle_beta   90.00
_cell.angle_gamma   90.00
#
_symmetry.space_group_name_H-M   'P 1'
#
loop_
_entity.id
_entity.type
_entity.pdbx_description
1 polymer ?
#
loop_
_entity_poly.entity_id
_entity_poly.type
_entity_poly.pdbx_seq_one_letter_code
_entity_poly.pdbx_strand_id
1 'polypeptide(L)'
;GYVIYEWVPRPGAEDEIYGRISDICISLETKGNLQMPELVETVRPVKLSPEARSLYDSMEREALLKLVGTVIDAGSAAAVNGKLLQIAGGAVYDEDHVAHELHTEKLDVLEDVLEEAAGEPVLVAYRYQHERDRIMARFPQAVQLKDRETIAAWNRGEIPLLLVHPAGAGHGLNLQDGGHIIVWFGPIYDLELWEQTRDRLYRQGQRSTTSMITLVTEGTVEEDAMRSLAAKDDGQKAMMEAIKARIKKLEDGVA
;
A
#
# COMPACT_ATOMS: atom_id res chain seq x y z
N GLY A 1 -15.66 26.45 -27.89
CA GLY A 1 -16.15 25.63 -26.78
C GLY A 1 -15.14 25.66 -25.64
N TYR A 2 -15.61 25.80 -24.42
CA TYR A 2 -14.74 25.70 -23.25
C TYR A 2 -14.45 24.23 -22.99
N VAL A 3 -13.18 23.89 -22.80
CA VAL A 3 -12.76 22.57 -22.34
C VAL A 3 -12.76 22.62 -20.82
N ILE A 4 -13.59 21.79 -20.18
CA ILE A 4 -13.62 21.64 -18.71
C ILE A 4 -12.54 20.62 -18.37
N TYR A 5 -11.50 21.05 -17.64
CA TYR A 5 -10.39 20.21 -17.23
C TYR A 5 -10.60 19.57 -15.86
N GLU A 6 -11.42 20.19 -14.99
CA GLU A 6 -11.66 19.74 -13.63
C GLU A 6 -13.02 20.24 -13.13
N TRP A 7 -13.68 19.42 -12.30
CA TRP A 7 -14.87 19.81 -11.55
C TRP A 7 -14.50 19.95 -10.09
N VAL A 8 -14.59 21.14 -9.55
CA VAL A 8 -14.34 21.42 -8.12
C VAL A 8 -15.66 21.78 -7.45
N PRO A 9 -15.97 21.20 -6.28
CA PRO A 9 -17.14 21.60 -5.51
C PRO A 9 -17.07 23.09 -5.15
N ARG A 10 -18.20 23.80 -5.28
CA ARG A 10 -18.27 25.18 -4.80
C ARG A 10 -18.21 25.21 -3.27
N PRO A 11 -17.70 26.31 -2.65
CA PRO A 11 -17.74 26.46 -1.19
C PRO A 11 -19.16 26.24 -0.64
N GLY A 12 -19.31 25.42 0.41
CA GLY A 12 -20.61 25.08 1.02
C GLY A 12 -21.45 24.05 0.27
N ALA A 13 -20.96 23.45 -0.82
CA ALA A 13 -21.69 22.41 -1.56
C ALA A 13 -21.95 21.17 -0.71
N GLU A 14 -21.02 20.77 0.14
CA GLU A 14 -21.18 19.64 1.05
C GLU A 14 -22.32 19.86 2.02
N ASP A 15 -22.37 21.01 2.71
CA ASP A 15 -23.44 21.34 3.66
C ASP A 15 -24.80 21.35 2.97
N GLU A 16 -24.88 21.87 1.74
CA GLU A 16 -26.12 21.89 0.95
C GLU A 16 -26.55 20.48 0.56
N ILE A 17 -25.63 19.60 0.16
CA ILE A 17 -25.91 18.19 -0.17
C ILE A 17 -26.38 17.46 1.09
N TYR A 18 -25.65 17.57 2.19
CA TYR A 18 -26.04 16.91 3.45
C TYR A 18 -27.38 17.41 3.94
N GLY A 19 -27.66 18.71 3.85
CA GLY A 19 -28.96 19.29 4.19
C GLY A 19 -30.11 18.72 3.36
N ARG A 20 -29.88 18.43 2.07
CA ARG A 20 -30.90 17.88 1.16
C ARG A 20 -31.18 16.40 1.32
N ILE A 21 -30.21 15.64 1.85
CA ILE A 21 -30.34 14.19 2.01
C ILE A 21 -30.52 13.75 3.47
N SER A 22 -30.47 14.69 4.40
CA SER A 22 -30.51 14.42 5.86
C SER A 22 -31.80 13.73 6.34
N ASP A 23 -32.89 13.87 5.59
CA ASP A 23 -34.18 13.24 5.89
C ASP A 23 -34.33 11.81 5.33
N ILE A 24 -33.48 11.45 4.36
CA ILE A 24 -33.50 10.14 3.68
C ILE A 24 -32.22 9.33 3.86
N CYS A 25 -31.15 9.95 4.37
CA CYS A 25 -29.85 9.32 4.60
C CYS A 25 -29.44 9.42 6.08
N ILE A 26 -28.98 8.31 6.63
CA ILE A 26 -28.31 8.27 7.93
C ILE A 26 -26.84 7.99 7.69
N SER A 27 -25.98 8.92 8.09
CA SER A 27 -24.53 8.66 8.13
C SER A 27 -24.19 7.98 9.46
N LEU A 28 -23.72 6.74 9.38
CA LEU A 28 -23.27 5.99 10.55
C LEU A 28 -21.76 5.85 10.48
N GLU A 29 -21.06 6.47 11.43
CA GLU A 29 -19.66 6.18 11.63
C GLU A 29 -19.50 4.76 12.20
N THR A 30 -18.59 3.97 11.66
CA THR A 30 -18.30 2.60 12.11
C THR A 30 -17.82 2.60 13.56
N LYS A 31 -17.03 3.62 13.93
CA LYS A 31 -16.47 3.75 15.27
C LYS A 31 -17.55 4.17 16.28
N GLY A 32 -17.89 3.26 17.18
CA GLY A 32 -18.88 3.49 18.26
C GLY A 32 -20.30 3.01 17.97
N ASN A 33 -20.67 2.75 16.70
CA ASN A 33 -21.99 2.27 16.32
C ASN A 33 -22.05 0.77 15.99
N LEU A 34 -20.89 0.14 15.73
CA LEU A 34 -20.79 -1.30 15.47
C LEU A 34 -19.92 -1.96 16.54
N GLN A 35 -20.35 -3.11 17.03
CA GLN A 35 -19.51 -3.96 17.87
C GLN A 35 -18.51 -4.68 16.96
N MET A 36 -17.35 -4.06 16.76
CA MET A 36 -16.24 -4.64 16.01
C MET A 36 -15.13 -5.05 16.97
N PRO A 37 -14.41 -6.15 16.69
CA PRO A 37 -13.17 -6.44 17.39
C PRO A 37 -12.16 -5.32 17.24
N GLU A 38 -11.10 -5.34 18.04
CA GLU A 38 -10.02 -4.38 17.94
C GLU A 38 -9.28 -4.50 16.60
N LEU A 39 -8.86 -3.36 16.05
CA LEU A 39 -7.91 -3.29 14.94
C LEU A 39 -6.56 -2.85 15.50
N VAL A 40 -5.56 -3.71 15.34
CA VAL A 40 -4.18 -3.44 15.75
C VAL A 40 -3.35 -3.18 14.50
N GLU A 41 -2.89 -1.95 14.33
CA GLU A 41 -2.05 -1.54 13.20
C GLU A 41 -0.60 -1.45 13.67
N THR A 42 0.30 -2.15 12.98
CA THR A 42 1.73 -2.17 13.30
C THR A 42 2.58 -1.96 12.05
N VAL A 43 3.73 -1.32 12.24
CA VAL A 43 4.76 -1.21 11.20
C VAL A 43 5.87 -2.19 11.55
N ARG A 44 6.22 -3.04 10.58
CA ARG A 44 7.36 -3.94 10.68
C ARG A 44 8.50 -3.36 9.83
N PRO A 45 9.57 -2.87 10.47
CA PRO A 45 10.70 -2.31 9.73
C PRO A 45 11.48 -3.40 8.99
N VAL A 46 11.86 -3.10 7.75
CA VAL A 46 12.74 -3.93 6.94
C VAL A 46 14.09 -3.24 6.81
N LYS A 47 15.13 -3.86 7.32
CA LYS A 47 16.50 -3.36 7.23
C LYS A 47 17.19 -3.94 6.01
N LEU A 48 17.67 -3.07 5.13
CA LEU A 48 18.47 -3.50 4.00
C LEU A 48 19.87 -3.93 4.47
N SER A 49 20.41 -4.97 3.83
CA SER A 49 21.85 -5.28 3.94
C SER A 49 22.69 -4.10 3.46
N PRO A 50 23.96 -3.99 3.85
CA PRO A 50 24.85 -2.91 3.38
C PRO A 50 24.90 -2.81 1.85
N GLU A 51 24.87 -3.95 1.16
CA GLU A 51 24.90 -4.06 -0.29
C GLU A 51 23.60 -3.53 -0.90
N ALA A 52 22.43 -3.98 -0.39
CA ALA A 52 21.13 -3.53 -0.85
C ALA A 52 20.91 -2.04 -0.53
N ARG A 53 21.40 -1.56 0.61
CA ARG A 53 21.36 -0.13 0.97
C ARG A 53 22.19 0.71 -0.01
N SER A 54 23.42 0.31 -0.29
CA SER A 54 24.28 1.02 -1.25
C SER A 54 23.66 1.06 -2.64
N LEU A 55 23.02 -0.04 -3.05
CA LEU A 55 22.31 -0.11 -4.32
C LEU A 55 21.11 0.84 -4.35
N TYR A 56 20.26 0.81 -3.29
CA TYR A 56 19.12 1.72 -3.19
C TYR A 56 19.57 3.18 -3.27
N ASP A 57 20.56 3.58 -2.46
CA ASP A 57 21.06 4.95 -2.37
C ASP A 57 21.63 5.43 -3.72
N SER A 58 22.34 4.56 -4.45
CA SER A 58 22.87 4.89 -5.78
C SER A 58 21.75 5.09 -6.81
N MET A 59 20.74 4.21 -6.81
CA MET A 59 19.61 4.30 -7.74
C MET A 59 18.69 5.49 -7.39
N GLU A 60 18.46 5.76 -6.10
CA GLU A 60 17.74 6.95 -5.65
C GLU A 60 18.44 8.23 -6.14
N ARG A 61 19.74 8.33 -5.89
CA ARG A 61 20.54 9.47 -6.33
C ARG A 61 20.48 9.68 -7.85
N GLU A 62 20.63 8.61 -8.63
CA GLU A 62 20.54 8.68 -10.09
C GLU A 62 19.14 9.14 -10.55
N ALA A 63 18.07 8.59 -9.95
CA ALA A 63 16.71 8.96 -10.29
C ALA A 63 16.39 10.42 -9.95
N LEU A 64 16.85 10.90 -8.79
CA LEU A 64 16.66 12.28 -8.35
C LEU A 64 17.47 13.28 -9.17
N LEU A 65 18.71 12.93 -9.55
CA LEU A 65 19.57 13.79 -10.40
C LEU A 65 18.92 14.10 -11.76
N LYS A 66 18.10 13.20 -12.30
CA LYS A 66 17.35 13.45 -13.55
C LYS A 66 16.29 14.55 -13.41
N LEU A 67 15.86 14.85 -12.18
CA LEU A 67 14.88 15.91 -11.89
C LEU A 67 15.53 17.23 -11.46
N VAL A 68 16.82 17.24 -11.11
CA VAL A 68 17.52 18.48 -10.70
C VAL A 68 17.52 19.48 -11.85
N GLY A 69 17.13 20.73 -11.56
CA GLY A 69 17.07 21.80 -12.55
C GLY A 69 15.89 21.73 -13.52
N THR A 70 14.96 20.79 -13.33
CA THR A 70 13.72 20.69 -14.11
C THR A 70 12.50 21.18 -13.33
N VAL A 71 11.39 21.48 -14.04
CA VAL A 71 10.11 21.71 -13.38
C VAL A 71 9.55 20.36 -12.94
N ILE A 72 9.44 20.16 -11.65
CA ILE A 72 8.91 18.92 -11.07
C ILE A 72 7.38 19.00 -11.08
N ASP A 73 6.75 18.28 -11.98
CA ASP A 73 5.31 18.07 -12.02
C ASP A 73 4.92 16.74 -11.33
N ALA A 74 3.61 16.52 -11.21
CA ALA A 74 3.09 15.31 -10.58
C ALA A 74 3.46 14.03 -11.32
N GLY A 75 3.56 14.08 -12.65
CA GLY A 75 3.90 12.94 -13.48
C GLY A 75 5.37 12.50 -13.30
N SER A 76 6.30 13.45 -13.36
CA SER A 76 7.73 13.18 -13.14
C SER A 76 8.03 12.70 -11.73
N ALA A 77 7.40 13.31 -10.72
CA ALA A 77 7.51 12.87 -9.33
C ALA A 77 6.95 11.45 -9.14
N ALA A 78 5.79 11.15 -9.72
CA ALA A 78 5.18 9.82 -9.65
C ALA A 78 6.04 8.74 -10.31
N ALA A 79 6.65 9.04 -11.45
CA ALA A 79 7.53 8.10 -12.15
C ALA A 79 8.77 7.74 -11.31
N VAL A 80 9.44 8.75 -10.73
CA VAL A 80 10.59 8.54 -9.85
C VAL A 80 10.19 7.81 -8.59
N ASN A 81 9.13 8.27 -7.91
CA ASN A 81 8.64 7.62 -6.70
C ASN A 81 8.24 6.16 -6.95
N GLY A 82 7.54 5.88 -8.06
CA GLY A 82 7.17 4.52 -8.46
C GLY A 82 8.39 3.62 -8.64
N LYS A 83 9.47 4.13 -9.23
CA LYS A 83 10.73 3.40 -9.38
C LYS A 83 11.38 3.10 -8.02
N LEU A 84 11.45 4.11 -7.15
CA LEU A 84 12.04 3.97 -5.80
C LEU A 84 11.24 3.01 -4.92
N LEU A 85 9.91 3.01 -5.04
CA LEU A 85 9.06 2.05 -4.34
C LEU A 85 9.26 0.61 -4.83
N GLN A 86 9.52 0.40 -6.13
CA GLN A 86 9.88 -0.92 -6.67
C GLN A 86 11.19 -1.40 -6.06
N ILE A 87 12.22 -0.54 -6.07
CA ILE A 87 13.55 -0.85 -5.52
C ILE A 87 13.44 -1.17 -4.02
N ALA A 88 12.70 -0.37 -3.24
CA ALA A 88 12.43 -0.64 -1.82
C ALA A 88 11.70 -1.98 -1.60
N GLY A 89 10.88 -2.40 -2.57
CA GLY A 89 10.23 -3.71 -2.59
C GLY A 89 11.13 -4.88 -2.97
N GLY A 90 12.37 -4.61 -3.43
CA GLY A 90 13.40 -5.61 -3.72
C GLY A 90 13.51 -6.05 -5.17
N ALA A 91 12.82 -5.39 -6.11
CA ALA A 91 13.00 -5.62 -7.54
C ALA A 91 12.58 -4.39 -8.33
N VAL A 92 13.00 -4.29 -9.58
CA VAL A 92 12.70 -3.16 -10.47
C VAL A 92 12.43 -3.64 -11.88
N TYR A 93 11.50 -2.99 -12.58
CA TYR A 93 11.30 -3.24 -14.01
C TYR A 93 12.28 -2.44 -14.85
N ASP A 94 12.83 -3.06 -15.89
CA ASP A 94 13.53 -2.37 -16.96
C ASP A 94 12.58 -1.75 -18.00
N GLU A 95 13.13 -1.24 -19.12
CA GLU A 95 12.36 -0.61 -20.19
C GLU A 95 11.47 -1.61 -20.96
N ASP A 96 11.83 -2.89 -20.95
CA ASP A 96 11.06 -3.98 -21.56
C ASP A 96 10.04 -4.60 -20.58
N HIS A 97 9.82 -3.99 -19.42
CA HIS A 97 8.98 -4.48 -18.33
C HIS A 97 9.41 -5.83 -17.75
N VAL A 98 10.69 -6.20 -17.89
CA VAL A 98 11.25 -7.37 -17.23
C VAL A 98 11.65 -7.00 -15.80
N ALA A 99 11.25 -7.81 -14.83
CA ALA A 99 11.59 -7.58 -13.44
C ALA A 99 12.99 -8.12 -13.11
N HIS A 100 13.84 -7.29 -12.52
CA HIS A 100 15.14 -7.64 -12.02
C HIS A 100 15.14 -7.62 -10.49
N GLU A 101 15.38 -8.77 -9.87
CA GLU A 101 15.51 -8.86 -8.42
C GLU A 101 16.80 -8.18 -7.96
N LEU A 102 16.68 -7.39 -6.91
CA LEU A 102 17.78 -6.61 -6.33
C LEU A 102 18.16 -7.12 -4.94
N HIS A 103 17.16 -7.51 -4.15
CA HIS A 103 17.34 -7.99 -2.78
C HIS A 103 16.09 -8.71 -2.27
N THR A 104 16.23 -9.49 -1.18
CA THR A 104 15.15 -10.35 -0.63
C THR A 104 14.70 -9.97 0.77
N GLU A 105 15.28 -8.96 1.42
CA GLU A 105 15.08 -8.66 2.84
C GLU A 105 13.60 -8.50 3.22
N LYS A 106 12.79 -7.97 2.29
CA LYS A 106 11.34 -7.83 2.52
C LYS A 106 10.61 -9.17 2.50
N LEU A 107 11.09 -10.13 1.68
CA LEU A 107 10.57 -11.51 1.69
C LEU A 107 10.96 -12.23 2.97
N ASP A 108 12.17 -11.99 3.48
CA ASP A 108 12.65 -12.60 4.71
C ASP A 108 11.82 -12.10 5.92
N VAL A 109 11.54 -10.80 5.98
CA VAL A 109 10.64 -10.24 7.02
C VAL A 109 9.19 -10.73 6.86
N LEU A 110 8.72 -10.96 5.63
CA LEU A 110 7.41 -11.58 5.41
C LEU A 110 7.39 -13.03 5.95
N GLU A 111 8.49 -13.78 5.76
CA GLU A 111 8.63 -15.14 6.31
C GLU A 111 8.53 -15.14 7.84
N ASP A 112 9.24 -14.23 8.51
CA ASP A 112 9.14 -14.04 9.97
C ASP A 112 7.69 -13.78 10.41
N VAL A 113 6.96 -12.90 9.70
CA VAL A 113 5.55 -12.61 10.01
C VAL A 113 4.65 -13.83 9.81
N LEU A 114 4.90 -14.64 8.77
CA LEU A 114 4.14 -15.86 8.53
C LEU A 114 4.43 -16.93 9.60
N GLU A 115 5.66 -17.04 10.08
CA GLU A 115 6.02 -17.91 11.20
C GLU A 115 5.34 -17.45 12.52
N GLU A 116 5.35 -16.14 12.80
CA GLU A 116 4.67 -15.55 13.96
C GLU A 116 3.14 -15.76 13.90
N ALA A 117 2.55 -15.81 12.69
CA ALA A 117 1.13 -16.13 12.50
C ALA A 117 0.77 -17.57 12.91
N ALA A 118 1.76 -18.44 13.13
CA ALA A 118 1.59 -19.79 13.69
C ALA A 118 0.51 -20.65 13.00
N GLY A 119 0.37 -20.51 11.67
CA GLY A 119 -0.60 -21.25 10.85
C GLY A 119 -1.95 -20.56 10.67
N GLU A 120 -2.17 -19.40 11.27
CA GLU A 120 -3.34 -18.57 10.98
C GLU A 120 -3.29 -18.07 9.53
N PRO A 121 -4.43 -18.02 8.81
CA PRO A 121 -4.47 -17.52 7.44
C PRO A 121 -4.07 -16.04 7.35
N VAL A 122 -3.18 -15.74 6.41
CA VAL A 122 -2.66 -14.39 6.19
C VAL A 122 -3.06 -13.88 4.81
N LEU A 123 -3.63 -12.66 4.76
CA LEU A 123 -3.87 -11.92 3.54
C LEU A 123 -2.70 -10.96 3.30
N VAL A 124 -2.04 -11.06 2.14
CA VAL A 124 -0.95 -10.15 1.75
C VAL A 124 -1.40 -9.24 0.63
N ALA A 125 -1.41 -7.94 0.88
CA ALA A 125 -1.64 -6.92 -0.13
C ALA A 125 -0.32 -6.53 -0.81
N TYR A 126 -0.25 -6.72 -2.11
CA TYR A 126 0.91 -6.39 -2.94
C TYR A 126 0.57 -5.29 -3.96
N ARG A 127 1.56 -4.54 -4.41
CA ARG A 127 1.40 -3.43 -5.36
C ARG A 127 1.84 -3.76 -6.76
N TYR A 128 3.02 -4.39 -6.91
CA TYR A 128 3.61 -4.71 -8.19
C TYR A 128 3.51 -6.20 -8.52
N GLN A 129 3.42 -6.54 -9.81
CA GLN A 129 3.36 -7.94 -10.23
C GLN A 129 4.62 -8.71 -9.83
N HIS A 130 5.80 -8.08 -9.88
CA HIS A 130 7.04 -8.72 -9.43
C HIS A 130 6.99 -9.08 -7.92
N GLU A 131 6.32 -8.28 -7.07
CA GLU A 131 6.14 -8.61 -5.65
C GLU A 131 5.34 -9.91 -5.52
N ARG A 132 4.18 -9.99 -6.22
CA ARG A 132 3.36 -11.21 -6.27
C ARG A 132 4.18 -12.41 -6.72
N ASP A 133 4.89 -12.30 -7.83
CA ASP A 133 5.61 -13.41 -8.45
C ASP A 133 6.73 -13.91 -7.54
N ARG A 134 7.44 -13.00 -6.87
CA ARG A 134 8.49 -13.32 -5.90
C ARG A 134 7.92 -13.94 -4.63
N ILE A 135 6.79 -13.43 -4.12
CA ILE A 135 6.09 -14.03 -2.98
C ILE A 135 5.64 -15.44 -3.34
N MET A 136 5.02 -15.65 -4.50
CA MET A 136 4.59 -16.99 -4.94
C MET A 136 5.76 -17.96 -5.17
N ALA A 137 6.90 -17.46 -5.63
CA ALA A 137 8.11 -18.27 -5.80
C ALA A 137 8.72 -18.70 -4.45
N ARG A 138 8.71 -17.81 -3.43
CA ARG A 138 9.24 -18.08 -2.08
C ARG A 138 8.30 -18.94 -1.26
N PHE A 139 6.97 -18.73 -1.39
CA PHE A 139 5.93 -19.36 -0.60
C PHE A 139 4.97 -20.16 -1.51
N PRO A 140 5.24 -21.46 -1.79
CA PRO A 140 4.43 -22.26 -2.71
C PRO A 140 2.96 -22.42 -2.31
N GLN A 141 2.63 -22.21 -1.02
CA GLN A 141 1.26 -22.22 -0.49
C GLN A 141 0.48 -20.92 -0.80
N ALA A 142 1.13 -19.90 -1.37
CA ALA A 142 0.48 -18.65 -1.71
C ALA A 142 -0.48 -18.79 -2.90
N VAL A 143 -1.68 -18.27 -2.74
CA VAL A 143 -2.73 -18.27 -3.77
C VAL A 143 -3.10 -16.84 -4.11
N GLN A 144 -3.08 -16.49 -5.39
CA GLN A 144 -3.56 -15.16 -5.82
C GLN A 144 -5.09 -15.14 -5.87
N LEU A 145 -5.69 -14.08 -5.34
CA LEU A 145 -7.12 -13.81 -5.48
C LEU A 145 -7.45 -13.55 -6.97
N LYS A 146 -8.27 -14.42 -7.58
CA LYS A 146 -8.64 -14.31 -8.99
C LYS A 146 -10.14 -14.27 -9.23
N ASP A 147 -10.90 -15.05 -8.47
CA ASP A 147 -12.30 -15.33 -8.75
C ASP A 147 -13.10 -15.62 -7.47
N ARG A 148 -14.39 -15.89 -7.64
CA ARG A 148 -15.30 -16.23 -6.53
C ARG A 148 -14.98 -17.56 -5.88
N GLU A 149 -14.38 -18.49 -6.58
CA GLU A 149 -14.00 -19.78 -6.03
C GLU A 149 -12.83 -19.63 -5.05
N THR A 150 -11.84 -18.81 -5.40
CA THR A 150 -10.73 -18.42 -4.51
C THR A 150 -11.26 -17.75 -3.23
N ILE A 151 -12.26 -16.83 -3.36
CA ILE A 151 -12.88 -16.18 -2.21
C ILE A 151 -13.58 -17.22 -1.32
N ALA A 152 -14.32 -18.14 -1.91
CA ALA A 152 -15.02 -19.18 -1.17
C ALA A 152 -14.03 -20.12 -0.45
N ALA A 153 -12.94 -20.51 -1.10
CA ALA A 153 -11.88 -21.33 -0.51
C ALA A 153 -11.18 -20.60 0.67
N TRP A 154 -10.87 -19.31 0.49
CA TRP A 154 -10.34 -18.46 1.56
C TRP A 154 -11.28 -18.42 2.76
N ASN A 155 -12.56 -18.13 2.54
CA ASN A 155 -13.55 -18.02 3.61
C ASN A 155 -13.85 -19.36 4.32
N ARG A 156 -13.48 -20.51 3.70
CA ARG A 156 -13.51 -21.82 4.36
C ARG A 156 -12.21 -22.15 5.11
N GLY A 157 -11.21 -21.28 5.09
CA GLY A 157 -9.90 -21.50 5.73
C GLY A 157 -9.01 -22.49 4.97
N GLU A 158 -9.25 -22.72 3.68
CA GLU A 158 -8.48 -23.67 2.85
C GLU A 158 -7.21 -23.03 2.25
N ILE A 159 -7.09 -21.69 2.29
CA ILE A 159 -5.96 -20.95 1.77
C ILE A 159 -5.17 -20.31 2.92
N PRO A 160 -3.96 -20.78 3.22
CA PRO A 160 -3.16 -20.26 4.32
C PRO A 160 -2.52 -18.88 4.00
N LEU A 161 -2.28 -18.59 2.71
CA LEU A 161 -1.66 -17.34 2.27
C LEU A 161 -2.37 -16.82 1.02
N LEU A 162 -3.16 -15.76 1.17
CA LEU A 162 -3.91 -15.14 0.07
C LEU A 162 -3.24 -13.85 -0.39
N LEU A 163 -2.93 -13.75 -1.67
CA LEU A 163 -2.37 -12.54 -2.28
C LEU A 163 -3.44 -11.70 -2.95
N VAL A 164 -3.49 -10.42 -2.61
CA VAL A 164 -4.51 -9.48 -3.11
C VAL A 164 -3.83 -8.25 -3.70
N HIS A 165 -4.21 -7.88 -4.92
CA HIS A 165 -3.88 -6.55 -5.44
C HIS A 165 -4.98 -5.58 -5.00
N PRO A 166 -4.67 -4.47 -4.31
CA PRO A 166 -5.66 -3.55 -3.75
C PRO A 166 -6.70 -3.08 -4.76
N ALA A 167 -6.28 -2.64 -5.95
CA ALA A 167 -7.21 -2.22 -7.01
C ALA A 167 -8.10 -3.35 -7.54
N GLY A 168 -7.66 -4.61 -7.49
CA GLY A 168 -8.46 -5.78 -7.87
C GLY A 168 -9.47 -6.20 -6.78
N ALA A 169 -9.22 -5.83 -5.53
CA ALA A 169 -10.11 -6.10 -4.40
C ALA A 169 -11.29 -5.09 -4.31
N GLY A 170 -11.40 -4.15 -5.24
CA GLY A 170 -12.17 -2.91 -5.12
C GLY A 170 -13.70 -3.04 -5.03
N HIS A 171 -14.35 -4.15 -5.37
CA HIS A 171 -15.81 -4.17 -5.42
C HIS A 171 -16.43 -5.35 -4.67
N GLY A 172 -16.93 -5.07 -3.45
CA GLY A 172 -17.88 -5.93 -2.76
C GLY A 172 -17.37 -7.30 -2.26
N LEU A 173 -16.06 -7.53 -2.26
CA LEU A 173 -15.49 -8.76 -1.77
C LEU A 173 -15.62 -8.86 -0.25
N ASN A 174 -16.01 -10.03 0.23
CA ASN A 174 -16.10 -10.35 1.65
C ASN A 174 -15.04 -11.40 1.97
N LEU A 175 -14.00 -11.01 2.71
CA LEU A 175 -12.87 -11.88 3.06
C LEU A 175 -12.76 -12.12 4.58
N GLN A 176 -13.68 -11.59 5.37
CA GLN A 176 -13.63 -11.58 6.83
C GLN A 176 -13.69 -12.95 7.49
N ASP A 177 -14.31 -13.94 6.81
CA ASP A 177 -14.50 -15.27 7.39
C ASP A 177 -13.24 -16.15 7.25
N GLY A 178 -12.33 -15.80 6.34
CA GLY A 178 -11.13 -16.59 6.06
C GLY A 178 -9.92 -16.28 6.94
N GLY A 179 -9.91 -15.14 7.63
CA GLY A 179 -8.77 -14.75 8.47
C GLY A 179 -8.96 -13.38 9.12
N HIS A 180 -7.94 -12.96 9.86
CA HIS A 180 -7.91 -11.69 10.59
C HIS A 180 -6.53 -11.01 10.58
N ILE A 181 -5.60 -11.50 9.76
CA ILE A 181 -4.26 -10.93 9.61
C ILE A 181 -4.11 -10.38 8.20
N ILE A 182 -3.79 -9.08 8.10
CA ILE A 182 -3.46 -8.41 6.84
C ILE A 182 -1.99 -7.99 6.90
N VAL A 183 -1.23 -8.32 5.87
CA VAL A 183 0.13 -7.82 5.67
C VAL A 183 0.16 -6.96 4.42
N TRP A 184 0.53 -5.70 4.56
CA TRP A 184 0.91 -4.87 3.43
C TRP A 184 2.39 -5.12 3.11
N PHE A 185 2.68 -5.65 1.92
CA PHE A 185 4.06 -5.88 1.48
C PHE A 185 4.85 -4.58 1.29
N GLY A 186 4.15 -3.48 1.13
CA GLY A 186 4.67 -2.12 1.16
C GLY A 186 3.53 -1.10 1.20
N PRO A 187 3.75 0.12 1.73
CA PRO A 187 2.73 1.16 1.78
C PRO A 187 2.41 1.72 0.40
N ILE A 188 1.22 2.29 0.27
CA ILE A 188 0.77 3.03 -0.91
C ILE A 188 0.41 4.46 -0.51
N TYR A 189 0.35 5.40 -1.47
CA TYR A 189 -0.09 6.78 -1.19
C TYR A 189 -1.61 6.96 -1.29
N ASP A 190 -2.34 5.98 -1.80
CA ASP A 190 -3.78 6.00 -1.97
C ASP A 190 -4.48 5.56 -0.68
N LEU A 191 -4.92 6.53 0.12
CA LEU A 191 -5.59 6.30 1.39
C LEU A 191 -6.93 5.56 1.20
N GLU A 192 -7.70 5.92 0.16
CA GLU A 192 -8.99 5.28 -0.10
C GLU A 192 -8.80 3.80 -0.40
N LEU A 193 -7.87 3.47 -1.28
CA LEU A 193 -7.55 2.09 -1.65
C LEU A 193 -6.98 1.31 -0.45
N TRP A 194 -6.19 1.97 0.40
CA TRP A 194 -5.68 1.42 1.66
C TRP A 194 -6.81 1.03 2.60
N GLU A 195 -7.72 1.96 2.88
CA GLU A 195 -8.88 1.74 3.75
C GLU A 195 -9.84 0.71 3.15
N GLN A 196 -10.14 0.79 1.86
CA GLN A 196 -10.99 -0.20 1.18
C GLN A 196 -10.42 -1.62 1.28
N THR A 197 -9.11 -1.81 1.13
CA THR A 197 -8.46 -3.13 1.24
C THR A 197 -8.54 -3.65 2.66
N ARG A 198 -8.26 -2.81 3.67
CA ARG A 198 -8.43 -3.15 5.09
C ARG A 198 -9.86 -3.61 5.38
N ASP A 199 -10.83 -2.86 4.90
CA ASP A 199 -12.26 -3.08 5.18
C ASP A 199 -12.84 -4.34 4.48
N ARG A 200 -12.05 -5.05 3.65
CA ARG A 200 -12.42 -6.38 3.14
C ARG A 200 -12.31 -7.45 4.22
N LEU A 201 -11.40 -7.29 5.16
CA LEU A 201 -11.18 -8.21 6.28
C LEU A 201 -11.73 -7.64 7.59
N TYR A 202 -11.46 -6.35 7.87
CA TYR A 202 -11.92 -5.64 9.05
C TYR A 202 -13.29 -4.98 8.78
N ARG A 203 -14.34 -5.72 8.99
CA ARG A 203 -15.73 -5.26 8.78
C ARG A 203 -16.70 -5.92 9.73
N GLN A 204 -17.95 -5.46 9.73
CA GLN A 204 -19.02 -6.04 10.54
C GLN A 204 -19.14 -7.55 10.29
N GLY A 205 -19.09 -8.34 11.36
CA GLY A 205 -19.09 -9.80 11.32
C GLY A 205 -17.73 -10.42 11.60
N GLN A 206 -16.62 -9.65 11.59
CA GLN A 206 -15.32 -10.12 12.08
C GLN A 206 -15.44 -10.46 13.58
N ARG A 207 -14.86 -11.59 13.97
CA ARG A 207 -14.96 -12.15 15.33
C ARG A 207 -13.66 -12.06 16.11
N SER A 208 -12.54 -11.88 15.41
CA SER A 208 -11.19 -11.84 15.99
C SER A 208 -10.60 -10.45 15.92
N THR A 209 -9.73 -10.10 16.85
CA THR A 209 -8.86 -8.92 16.73
C THR A 209 -8.15 -8.96 15.40
N THR A 210 -8.30 -7.92 14.59
CA THR A 210 -7.66 -7.86 13.27
C THR A 210 -6.29 -7.22 13.42
N SER A 211 -5.26 -7.92 12.96
CA SER A 211 -3.89 -7.41 12.87
C SER A 211 -3.60 -6.90 11.47
N MET A 212 -3.22 -5.63 11.34
CA MET A 212 -2.74 -5.05 10.09
C MET A 212 -1.28 -4.68 10.23
N ILE A 213 -0.41 -5.39 9.52
CA ILE A 213 1.04 -5.27 9.58
C ILE A 213 1.52 -4.66 8.27
N THR A 214 2.29 -3.58 8.34
CA THR A 214 2.88 -2.96 7.14
C THR A 214 4.39 -3.15 7.15
N LEU A 215 4.92 -3.78 6.11
CA LEU A 215 6.36 -3.90 5.91
C LEU A 215 6.89 -2.59 5.32
N VAL A 216 7.83 -1.95 6.01
CA VAL A 216 8.40 -0.66 5.59
C VAL A 216 9.90 -0.74 5.56
N THR A 217 10.49 -0.53 4.40
CA THR A 217 11.93 -0.51 4.22
C THR A 217 12.51 0.80 4.77
N GLU A 218 13.31 0.68 5.81
CA GLU A 218 13.89 1.83 6.53
C GLU A 218 14.75 2.71 5.62
N GLY A 219 14.66 4.03 5.81
CA GLY A 219 15.43 5.02 5.07
C GLY A 219 15.04 5.14 3.59
N THR A 220 13.86 4.69 3.18
CA THR A 220 13.39 4.75 1.79
C THR A 220 12.15 5.63 1.64
N VAL A 221 11.66 5.78 0.41
CA VAL A 221 10.40 6.50 0.10
C VAL A 221 9.17 5.83 0.73
N GLU A 222 9.29 4.60 1.22
CA GLU A 222 8.18 3.93 1.91
C GLU A 222 7.84 4.60 3.25
N GLU A 223 8.83 5.17 3.95
CA GLU A 223 8.56 5.95 5.15
C GLU A 223 7.77 7.23 4.85
N ASP A 224 8.00 7.84 3.68
CA ASP A 224 7.24 9.02 3.25
C ASP A 224 5.77 8.63 2.98
N ALA A 225 5.54 7.49 2.33
CA ALA A 225 4.20 6.96 2.09
C ALA A 225 3.47 6.65 3.42
N MET A 226 4.14 6.04 4.39
CA MET A 226 3.56 5.79 5.71
C MET A 226 3.20 7.08 6.45
N ARG A 227 4.04 8.12 6.36
CA ARG A 227 3.71 9.42 6.97
C ARG A 227 2.48 10.05 6.33
N SER A 228 2.35 9.97 5.00
CA SER A 228 1.18 10.46 4.27
C SER A 228 -0.11 9.75 4.70
N LEU A 229 -0.09 8.41 4.80
CA LEU A 229 -1.22 7.62 5.27
C LEU A 229 -1.63 7.98 6.71
N ALA A 230 -0.64 8.12 7.61
CA ALA A 230 -0.90 8.46 9.01
C ALA A 230 -1.48 9.87 9.17
N ALA A 231 -1.05 10.82 8.35
CA ALA A 231 -1.56 12.19 8.33
C ALA A 231 -2.91 12.33 7.62
N LYS A 232 -3.35 11.28 6.90
CA LYS A 232 -4.53 11.29 6.00
C LYS A 232 -4.44 12.43 4.98
N ASP A 233 -3.23 12.63 4.45
CA ASP A 233 -2.94 13.69 3.48
C ASP A 233 -3.44 13.32 2.07
N ASP A 234 -3.54 14.33 1.21
CA ASP A 234 -3.60 14.14 -0.22
C ASP A 234 -2.32 13.42 -0.70
N GLY A 235 -2.44 12.14 -1.02
CA GLY A 235 -1.31 11.28 -1.34
C GLY A 235 -0.46 11.78 -2.50
N GLN A 236 -1.07 12.40 -3.52
CA GLN A 236 -0.34 12.97 -4.66
C GLN A 236 0.51 14.17 -4.23
N LYS A 237 -0.07 15.06 -3.43
CA LYS A 237 0.64 16.23 -2.91
C LYS A 237 1.76 15.82 -1.96
N ALA A 238 1.49 14.91 -1.03
CA ALA A 238 2.48 14.40 -0.08
C ALA A 238 3.66 13.73 -0.80
N MET A 239 3.41 12.92 -1.83
CA MET A 239 4.44 12.30 -2.66
C MET A 239 5.32 13.36 -3.36
N MET A 240 4.70 14.38 -3.97
CA MET A 240 5.46 15.46 -4.61
C MET A 240 6.36 16.20 -3.63
N GLU A 241 5.85 16.55 -2.45
CA GLU A 241 6.63 17.24 -1.43
C GLU A 241 7.78 16.37 -0.90
N ALA A 242 7.56 15.07 -0.74
CA ALA A 242 8.60 14.12 -0.35
C ALA A 242 9.75 14.06 -1.39
N ILE A 243 9.43 13.95 -2.67
CA ILE A 243 10.44 13.96 -3.75
C ILE A 243 11.21 15.28 -3.79
N LYS A 244 10.52 16.43 -3.70
CA LYS A 244 11.18 17.74 -3.63
C LYS A 244 12.13 17.86 -2.44
N ALA A 245 11.71 17.38 -1.26
CA ALA A 245 12.55 17.39 -0.06
C ALA A 245 13.82 16.53 -0.23
N ARG A 246 13.73 15.37 -0.89
CA ARG A 246 14.87 14.50 -1.20
C ARG A 246 15.83 15.16 -2.21
N ILE A 247 15.32 15.79 -3.26
CA ILE A 247 16.13 16.56 -4.21
C ILE A 247 16.89 17.66 -3.51
N LYS A 248 16.22 18.44 -2.65
CA LYS A 248 16.87 19.49 -1.88
C LYS A 248 18.00 18.98 -1.00
N LYS A 249 17.81 17.84 -0.31
CA LYS A 249 18.88 17.21 0.47
C LYS A 249 20.09 16.83 -0.40
N LEU A 250 19.82 16.32 -1.60
CA LEU A 250 20.87 15.97 -2.54
C LEU A 250 21.67 17.21 -3.01
N GLU A 251 20.98 18.33 -3.30
CA GLU A 251 21.61 19.60 -3.70
C GLU A 251 22.43 20.21 -2.55
N ASP A 252 21.92 20.11 -1.31
CA ASP A 252 22.60 20.60 -0.11
C ASP A 252 23.80 19.72 0.31
N GLY A 253 24.08 18.62 -0.39
CA GLY A 253 25.20 17.71 -0.13
C GLY A 253 25.05 16.86 1.14
N VAL A 254 23.82 16.67 1.62
CA VAL A 254 23.48 15.93 2.87
C VAL A 254 23.03 14.49 2.57
N ALA A 255 23.24 14.00 1.35
CA ALA A 255 22.89 12.65 0.94
C ALA A 255 24.09 11.72 0.88
#